data_9eb05a914bc1793929e141fab5c56a25
#
_entry.id   9eb05a914bc1793929e141fab5c56a25
#
_cell.length_a   1.000
_cell.length_b   1.000
_cell.length_c   1.000
_cell.angle_alpha   90.00
_cell.angle_beta   90.00
_cell.angle_gamma   90.00
#
_symmetry.space_group_name_H-M   'P 1'
#
loop_
_entity.id
_entity.type
_entity.pdbx_description
1 polymer ?
#
loop_
_entity_poly.entity_id
_entity_poly.type
_entity_poly.pdbx_seq_one_letter_code
_entity_poly.pdbx_strand_id
1 'polypeptide(L)'
;QMCIRDSLNGKDILWYDENGNLKLFDSDGHCINEHRYNELKTVKVSKDNIYLMYKNRISVLSRKGDEISKISPPFGYIFYRFIDGEKLSVICQGNNNTADKYGRNDWKFKYDFLNNTWHKESFAY
;
A
#
# COMPACT_ATOMS: atom_id res chain seq x y z
N GLN A 1 -8.95 -12.64 14.46
CA GLN A 1 -8.68 -12.38 13.06
C GLN A 1 -9.23 -11.01 12.66
N MET A 2 -8.38 -10.16 12.12
CA MET A 2 -8.78 -8.81 11.72
C MET A 2 -9.17 -8.79 10.25
N CYS A 3 -10.39 -8.32 9.96
CA CYS A 3 -10.89 -8.15 8.60
C CYS A 3 -11.19 -6.68 8.36
N ILE A 4 -10.80 -6.18 7.20
CA ILE A 4 -11.06 -4.81 6.79
C ILE A 4 -11.92 -4.82 5.54
N ARG A 5 -12.93 -3.96 5.54
CA ARG A 5 -13.90 -3.86 4.46
C ARG A 5 -14.00 -2.41 4.01
N ASP A 6 -13.67 -2.16 2.74
CA ASP A 6 -13.71 -0.83 2.15
C ASP A 6 -14.60 -0.79 0.91
N SER A 7 -15.21 0.36 0.68
CA SER A 7 -16.03 0.59 -0.51
C SER A 7 -15.21 1.31 -1.58
N LEU A 8 -15.16 0.74 -2.77
CA LEU A 8 -14.50 1.32 -3.93
C LEU A 8 -15.50 2.15 -4.71
N ASN A 9 -15.37 3.49 -4.67
CA ASN A 9 -16.26 4.43 -5.36
C ASN A 9 -17.76 4.24 -5.03
N GLY A 10 -18.06 3.71 -3.85
CA GLY A 10 -19.42 3.48 -3.44
C GLY A 10 -20.14 2.34 -4.15
N LYS A 11 -19.46 1.58 -5.03
CA LYS A 11 -20.06 0.50 -5.80
C LYS A 11 -19.49 -0.87 -5.46
N ASP A 12 -18.18 -0.98 -5.43
CA ASP A 12 -17.51 -2.25 -5.17
C ASP A 12 -17.01 -2.29 -3.74
N ILE A 13 -16.92 -3.48 -3.18
CA ILE A 13 -16.47 -3.68 -1.80
C ILE A 13 -15.22 -4.53 -1.81
N LEU A 14 -14.17 -4.03 -1.17
CA LEU A 14 -12.94 -4.75 -0.93
C LEU A 14 -12.95 -5.31 0.49
N TRP A 15 -12.61 -6.58 0.62
CA TRP A 15 -12.47 -7.25 1.89
C TRP A 15 -11.11 -7.93 1.96
N TYR A 16 -10.38 -7.76 3.07
CA TYR A 16 -9.13 -8.47 3.27
C TYR A 16 -8.88 -8.73 4.75
N ASP A 17 -8.01 -9.72 5.03
CA ASP A 17 -7.68 -10.09 6.40
C ASP A 17 -6.16 -10.07 6.61
N GLU A 18 -5.75 -10.33 7.86
CA GLU A 18 -4.34 -10.31 8.25
C GLU A 18 -3.51 -11.44 7.64
N ASN A 19 -4.17 -12.45 7.08
CA ASN A 19 -3.50 -13.57 6.43
C ASN A 19 -3.25 -13.33 4.93
N GLY A 20 -3.62 -12.16 4.43
CA GLY A 20 -3.41 -11.80 3.04
C GLY A 20 -4.52 -12.25 2.09
N ASN A 21 -5.64 -12.75 2.61
CA ASN A 21 -6.80 -13.06 1.78
C ASN A 21 -7.49 -11.77 1.37
N LEU A 22 -7.71 -11.61 0.08
CA LEU A 22 -8.34 -10.42 -0.48
C LEU A 22 -9.49 -10.84 -1.38
N LYS A 23 -10.66 -10.24 -1.15
CA LYS A 23 -11.86 -10.47 -1.93
C LYS A 23 -12.42 -9.15 -2.40
N LEU A 24 -12.78 -9.09 -3.67
CA LEU A 24 -13.41 -7.92 -4.26
C LEU A 24 -14.83 -8.31 -4.70
N PHE A 25 -15.81 -7.56 -4.25
CA PHE A 25 -17.22 -7.79 -4.54
C PHE A 25 -17.79 -6.66 -5.36
N ASP A 26 -18.73 -6.98 -6.27
CA ASP A 26 -19.48 -5.95 -6.99
C ASP A 26 -20.61 -5.38 -6.11
N SER A 27 -21.37 -4.43 -6.64
CA SER A 27 -22.45 -3.77 -5.93
C SER A 27 -23.60 -4.71 -5.56
N ASP A 28 -23.72 -5.84 -6.26
CA ASP A 28 -24.76 -6.85 -6.01
C ASP A 28 -24.32 -7.92 -5.01
N GLY A 29 -23.10 -7.81 -4.51
CA GLY A 29 -22.56 -8.74 -3.53
C GLY A 29 -21.88 -9.97 -4.13
N HIS A 30 -21.67 -10.00 -5.45
CA HIS A 30 -20.96 -11.11 -6.10
C HIS A 30 -19.45 -10.92 -5.98
N CYS A 31 -18.73 -11.99 -5.62
CA CYS A 31 -17.27 -11.95 -5.57
C CYS A 31 -16.71 -11.99 -6.99
N ILE A 32 -16.10 -10.88 -7.43
CA ILE A 32 -15.53 -10.78 -8.77
C ILE A 32 -14.06 -11.11 -8.83
N ASN A 33 -13.38 -11.13 -7.69
CA ASN A 33 -11.97 -11.50 -7.59
C ASN A 33 -11.65 -11.96 -6.19
N GLU A 34 -10.83 -13.01 -6.08
CA GLU A 34 -10.38 -13.54 -4.79
C GLU A 34 -8.95 -14.04 -4.95
N HIS A 35 -8.04 -13.52 -4.12
CA HIS A 35 -6.65 -13.90 -4.11
C HIS A 35 -6.11 -13.97 -2.69
N ARG A 36 -5.11 -14.83 -2.50
CA ARG A 36 -4.32 -14.85 -1.29
C ARG A 36 -2.93 -14.32 -1.61
N TYR A 37 -2.55 -13.27 -0.93
CA TYR A 37 -1.24 -12.63 -1.11
C TYR A 37 -0.38 -12.94 0.10
N ASN A 38 0.67 -13.74 -0.10
CA ASN A 38 1.60 -14.08 0.97
C ASN A 38 2.42 -12.85 1.37
N GLU A 39 2.62 -12.68 2.67
CA GLU A 39 3.43 -11.59 3.24
C GLU A 39 2.86 -10.19 3.00
N LEU A 40 1.58 -10.10 2.70
CA LEU A 40 0.90 -8.81 2.56
C LEU A 40 0.88 -8.09 3.91
N LYS A 41 1.38 -6.85 3.95
CA LYS A 41 1.40 -6.04 5.16
C LYS A 41 0.12 -5.24 5.36
N THR A 42 -0.28 -4.50 4.34
CA THR A 42 -1.45 -3.63 4.43
C THR A 42 -1.94 -3.26 3.03
N VAL A 43 -3.13 -2.69 2.97
CA VAL A 43 -3.81 -2.32 1.73
C VAL A 43 -4.25 -0.86 1.83
N LYS A 44 -4.12 -0.13 0.74
CA LYS A 44 -4.71 1.21 0.60
C LYS A 44 -5.64 1.21 -0.60
N VAL A 45 -6.85 1.68 -0.39
CA VAL A 45 -7.84 1.83 -1.47
C VAL A 45 -7.91 3.30 -1.85
N SER A 46 -7.71 3.59 -3.12
CA SER A 46 -7.90 4.92 -3.68
C SER A 46 -9.06 4.90 -4.67
N LYS A 47 -9.38 6.07 -5.23
CA LYS A 47 -10.49 6.22 -6.15
C LYS A 47 -10.41 5.25 -7.35
N ASP A 48 -9.22 5.05 -7.90
CA ASP A 48 -9.03 4.31 -9.14
C ASP A 48 -8.23 3.00 -8.97
N ASN A 49 -7.56 2.84 -7.85
CA ASN A 49 -6.62 1.74 -7.66
C ASN A 49 -6.65 1.16 -6.26
N ILE A 50 -6.15 -0.06 -6.16
CA ILE A 50 -5.89 -0.74 -4.89
C ILE A 50 -4.37 -0.91 -4.78
N TYR A 51 -3.80 -0.49 -3.67
CA TYR A 51 -2.37 -0.62 -3.41
C TYR A 51 -2.14 -1.70 -2.36
N LEU A 52 -1.36 -2.72 -2.71
CA LEU A 52 -0.98 -3.80 -1.80
C LEU A 52 0.46 -3.60 -1.36
N MET A 53 0.66 -3.34 -0.07
CA MET A 53 2.01 -3.10 0.45
C MET A 53 2.64 -4.38 0.97
N TYR A 54 3.82 -4.66 0.47
CA TYR A 54 4.73 -5.67 0.99
C TYR A 54 5.97 -4.98 1.53
N LYS A 55 6.86 -5.75 2.14
CA LYS A 55 8.12 -5.21 2.66
C LYS A 55 8.95 -4.52 1.58
N ASN A 56 9.05 -5.13 0.40
CA ASN A 56 9.95 -4.71 -0.68
C ASN A 56 9.23 -4.25 -1.95
N ARG A 57 7.91 -4.11 -1.93
CA ARG A 57 7.18 -3.63 -3.10
C ARG A 57 5.77 -3.18 -2.72
N ILE A 58 5.20 -2.37 -3.60
CA ILE A 58 3.76 -2.08 -3.60
C ILE A 58 3.23 -2.56 -4.94
N SER A 59 2.26 -3.47 -4.92
CA SER A 59 1.55 -3.89 -6.11
C SER A 59 0.35 -2.98 -6.33
N VAL A 60 0.21 -2.43 -7.53
CA VAL A 60 -0.90 -1.55 -7.88
C VAL A 60 -1.89 -2.35 -8.69
N LEU A 61 -3.10 -2.48 -8.18
CA LEU A 61 -4.18 -3.21 -8.83
C LEU A 61 -5.21 -2.25 -9.42
N SER A 62 -5.86 -2.69 -10.49
CA SER A 62 -7.06 -2.02 -10.96
C SER A 62 -8.21 -2.28 -9.99
N ARG A 63 -9.33 -1.59 -10.18
CA ARG A 63 -10.52 -1.79 -9.35
C ARG A 63 -11.09 -3.20 -9.45
N LYS A 64 -10.78 -3.92 -10.52
CA LYS A 64 -11.22 -5.31 -10.72
C LYS A 64 -10.25 -6.32 -10.11
N GLY A 65 -9.13 -5.86 -9.58
CA GLY A 65 -8.14 -6.72 -8.93
C GLY A 65 -6.98 -7.16 -9.83
N ASP A 66 -6.87 -6.63 -11.05
CA ASP A 66 -5.77 -6.96 -11.95
C ASP A 66 -4.54 -6.11 -11.63
N GLU A 67 -3.38 -6.75 -11.53
CA GLU A 67 -2.13 -6.03 -11.27
C GLU A 67 -1.72 -5.24 -12.52
N ILE A 68 -1.57 -3.93 -12.36
CA ILE A 68 -1.20 -3.04 -13.46
C ILE A 68 0.22 -2.50 -13.35
N SER A 69 0.80 -2.47 -12.14
CA SER A 69 2.19 -2.07 -11.96
C SER A 69 2.71 -2.48 -10.60
N LYS A 70 4.02 -2.33 -10.41
CA LYS A 70 4.71 -2.55 -9.14
C LYS A 70 5.60 -1.35 -8.85
N ILE A 71 5.68 -0.97 -7.58
CA ILE A 71 6.51 0.15 -7.14
C ILE A 71 7.51 -0.40 -6.12
N SER A 72 8.80 -0.12 -6.37
CA SER A 72 9.88 -0.49 -5.45
C SER A 72 10.04 0.56 -4.36
N PRO A 73 10.52 0.19 -3.16
CA PRO A 73 10.79 1.18 -2.12
C PRO A 73 12.00 2.05 -2.49
N PRO A 74 12.18 3.21 -1.83
CA PRO A 74 13.39 3.99 -2.00
C PRO A 74 14.62 3.15 -1.64
N PHE A 75 15.73 3.39 -2.31
CA PHE A 75 16.96 2.63 -2.08
C PHE A 75 17.40 2.70 -0.60
N GLY A 76 17.64 1.54 -0.02
CA GLY A 76 18.06 1.45 1.39
C GLY A 76 16.91 1.42 2.38
N TYR A 77 15.67 1.37 1.91
CA TYR A 77 14.47 1.37 2.75
C TYR A 77 13.57 0.18 2.48
N ILE A 78 12.72 -0.13 3.45
CA ILE A 78 11.62 -1.06 3.29
C ILE A 78 10.31 -0.34 3.61
N PHE A 79 9.20 -0.80 3.03
CA PHE A 79 7.90 -0.23 3.31
C PHE A 79 7.41 -0.65 4.71
N TYR A 80 6.81 0.30 5.41
CA TYR A 80 6.22 0.06 6.73
C TYR A 80 4.71 0.18 6.72
N ARG A 81 4.17 1.34 6.35
CA ARG A 81 2.72 1.56 6.28
C ARG A 81 2.37 2.71 5.33
N PHE A 82 1.09 2.78 4.95
CA PHE A 82 0.56 3.91 4.20
C PHE A 82 0.21 5.06 5.13
N ILE A 83 0.20 6.26 4.57
CA ILE A 83 -0.33 7.46 5.22
C ILE A 83 -1.63 7.82 4.51
N ASP A 84 -2.66 8.18 5.29
CA ASP A 84 -3.94 8.58 4.73
C ASP A 84 -3.80 9.88 3.95
N GLY A 85 -4.51 9.97 2.84
CA GLY A 85 -4.49 11.14 1.97
C GLY A 85 -4.79 10.77 0.52
N GLU A 86 -4.92 11.78 -0.34
CA GLU A 86 -5.26 11.57 -1.75
C GLU A 86 -4.10 11.04 -2.57
N LYS A 87 -2.87 11.31 -2.14
CA LYS A 87 -1.66 10.91 -2.87
C LYS A 87 -1.02 9.72 -2.19
N LEU A 88 -0.24 8.98 -2.97
CA LEU A 88 0.49 7.83 -2.42
C LEU A 88 1.63 8.32 -1.53
N SER A 89 1.42 8.24 -0.23
CA SER A 89 2.42 8.58 0.78
C SER A 89 2.59 7.39 1.71
N VAL A 90 3.83 7.12 2.07
CA VAL A 90 4.18 5.95 2.88
C VAL A 90 5.20 6.31 3.94
N ILE A 91 5.27 5.47 4.97
CA ILE A 91 6.38 5.48 5.91
C ILE A 91 7.27 4.31 5.56
N CYS A 92 8.56 4.58 5.41
CA CYS A 92 9.58 3.58 5.14
C CYS A 92 10.57 3.54 6.30
N GLN A 93 11.08 2.35 6.57
CA GLN A 93 12.13 2.14 7.57
C GLN A 93 13.45 1.92 6.85
N GLY A 94 14.48 2.63 7.29
CA GLY A 94 15.81 2.49 6.73
C GLY A 94 16.68 1.52 7.53
N ASN A 95 17.94 1.43 7.13
CA ASN A 95 18.97 0.68 7.85
C ASN A 95 19.82 1.62 8.70
N ASN A 96 20.90 1.10 9.32
CA ASN A 96 21.78 1.91 10.16
C ASN A 96 22.43 3.08 9.43
N ASN A 97 22.59 3.00 8.11
CA ASN A 97 23.18 4.06 7.29
C ASN A 97 22.24 5.23 7.01
N THR A 98 20.95 5.02 7.21
CA THR A 98 19.91 6.04 6.96
C THR A 98 19.39 6.70 8.23
N ALA A 99 19.74 6.18 9.40
CA ALA A 99 19.32 6.76 10.68
C ALA A 99 19.95 8.14 10.89
N ASP A 100 19.21 9.03 11.56
CA ASP A 100 19.77 10.32 11.94
C ASP A 100 20.65 10.18 13.20
N LYS A 101 21.18 11.31 13.68
CA LYS A 101 22.04 11.32 14.87
C LYS A 101 21.35 10.86 16.16
N TYR A 102 20.01 10.82 16.16
CA TYR A 102 19.19 10.34 17.29
C TYR A 102 18.71 8.92 17.09
N GLY A 103 19.14 8.23 16.04
CA GLY A 103 18.70 6.87 15.73
C GLY A 103 17.32 6.77 15.08
N ARG A 104 16.72 7.88 14.68
CA ARG A 104 15.42 7.86 14.01
C ARG A 104 15.57 7.36 12.60
N ASN A 105 14.76 6.38 12.22
CA ASN A 105 14.91 5.71 10.94
C ASN A 105 13.59 5.46 10.21
N ASP A 106 12.49 5.99 10.72
CA ASP A 106 11.20 5.97 10.04
C ASP A 106 11.01 7.29 9.33
N TRP A 107 10.88 7.21 8.00
CA TRP A 107 10.84 8.38 7.15
C TRP A 107 9.57 8.41 6.32
N LYS A 108 9.01 9.60 6.14
CA LYS A 108 7.87 9.82 5.27
C LYS A 108 8.32 10.08 3.85
N PHE A 109 7.77 9.31 2.90
CA PHE A 109 8.02 9.46 1.47
C PHE A 109 6.71 9.67 0.72
N LYS A 110 6.78 10.45 -0.34
CA LYS A 110 5.67 10.68 -1.25
C LYS A 110 6.07 10.26 -2.65
N TYR A 111 5.20 9.51 -3.33
CA TYR A 111 5.49 9.02 -4.67
C TYR A 111 5.09 10.02 -5.74
N ASP A 112 6.01 10.28 -6.67
CA ASP A 112 5.79 11.11 -7.84
C ASP A 112 5.53 10.19 -9.04
N PHE A 113 4.26 10.10 -9.46
CA PHE A 113 3.87 9.23 -10.57
C PHE A 113 4.35 9.74 -11.92
N LEU A 114 4.63 11.03 -12.06
CA LEU A 114 5.14 11.58 -13.33
C LEU A 114 6.57 11.13 -13.60
N ASN A 115 7.38 11.08 -12.56
CA ASN A 115 8.80 10.73 -12.67
C ASN A 115 9.12 9.33 -12.14
N ASN A 116 8.13 8.62 -11.58
CA ASN A 116 8.30 7.32 -10.96
C ASN A 116 9.39 7.31 -9.89
N THR A 117 9.39 8.35 -9.04
CA THR A 117 10.39 8.53 -7.98
C THR A 117 9.73 8.81 -6.64
N TRP A 118 10.48 8.52 -5.57
CA TRP A 118 10.08 8.85 -4.21
C TRP A 118 10.72 10.17 -3.77
N HIS A 119 9.94 11.01 -3.09
CA HIS A 119 10.43 12.24 -2.46
C HIS A 119 10.40 12.06 -0.95
N LYS A 120 11.56 12.15 -0.31
CA LYS A 120 11.70 12.09 1.13
C LYS A 120 11.23 13.41 1.73
N GLU A 121 10.27 13.35 2.65
CA GLU A 121 9.68 14.55 3.22
C GLU A 121 10.20 14.84 4.63
N SER A 122 9.97 13.93 5.58
CA SER A 122 10.31 14.17 6.98
C SER A 122 10.40 12.86 7.75
N PHE A 123 10.84 12.95 9.00
CA PHE A 123 10.73 11.82 9.91
C PHE A 123 9.28 11.54 10.23
N ALA A 124 8.97 10.24 10.38
CA ALA A 124 7.69 9.78 10.86
C ALA A 124 7.83 9.33 12.31
N TYR A 125 7.01 9.85 13.16
CA TYR A 125 7.01 9.54 14.58
C TYR A 125 5.84 8.64 14.94
#